data_8d44e0b88e62c6b5b01c6874aaabf739
#
_entry.id   8d44e0b88e62c6b5b01c6874aaabf739
#
_cell.length_a   1.000
_cell.length_b   1.000
_cell.length_c   1.000
_cell.angle_alpha   90.00
_cell.angle_beta   90.00
_cell.angle_gamma   90.00
#
_symmetry.space_group_name_H-M   'P 1'
#
loop_
_entity.id
_entity.type
_entity.pdbx_description
1 polymer ?
#
loop_
_entity_poly.entity_id
_entity_poly.type
_entity_poly.pdbx_seq_one_letter_code
_entity_poly.pdbx_strand_id
1 'polypeptide(L)'
;RSRFSTFAVIHDGPMCDYHDTEALTFFMDALKRHAKAKGASQLEITPESPYRLRDTNGASLPDDQNGAPDNKLIEQLEAIGFTHGGFTVGYTAVPRWRYLKDLTGITDEKSLLKSYDKRTQWSVKRAQSMGVHVRELSDDELGVFARIEQQTAERRSFEYRGEAYFHRFKEAFGSKAHFMVAEIHIDEYVADMTAKREALSAKVAALTAKNAEHPTTKTERQLGE
;
A
#
# COMPACT_ATOMS: atom_id res chain seq x y z
N ARG A 1 -21.96 17.20 7.15
CA ARG A 1 -23.29 17.85 7.06
C ARG A 1 -23.07 19.29 6.59
N SER A 2 -23.59 19.63 5.39
CA SER A 2 -23.81 21.02 5.04
C SER A 2 -24.95 21.57 5.92
N ARG A 3 -24.96 22.88 6.17
CA ARG A 3 -25.99 23.52 7.01
C ARG A 3 -27.42 23.30 6.49
N PHE A 4 -27.56 22.87 5.23
CA PHE A 4 -28.83 22.75 4.51
C PHE A 4 -29.06 21.41 3.80
N SER A 5 -28.11 20.48 3.80
CA SER A 5 -28.28 19.18 3.12
C SER A 5 -27.45 18.08 3.79
N THR A 6 -27.99 16.86 3.74
CA THR A 6 -27.30 15.64 4.17
C THR A 6 -26.92 14.85 2.94
N PHE A 7 -25.66 14.42 2.85
CA PHE A 7 -25.16 13.57 1.79
C PHE A 7 -25.00 12.15 2.32
N ALA A 8 -25.39 11.17 1.54
CA ALA A 8 -25.05 9.77 1.75
C ALA A 8 -23.92 9.41 0.78
N VAL A 9 -22.84 8.86 1.31
CA VAL A 9 -21.66 8.49 0.51
C VAL A 9 -21.28 7.06 0.81
N ILE A 10 -21.00 6.28 -0.23
CA ILE A 10 -20.48 4.92 -0.13
C ILE A 10 -19.16 4.85 -0.90
N HIS A 11 -18.07 4.75 -0.17
CA HIS A 11 -16.74 4.55 -0.74
C HIS A 11 -16.48 3.06 -0.96
N ASP A 12 -15.81 2.71 -2.05
CA ASP A 12 -15.46 1.33 -2.41
C ASP A 12 -16.69 0.39 -2.37
N GLY A 13 -17.80 0.84 -2.96
CA GLY A 13 -19.05 0.08 -2.93
C GLY A 13 -20.23 0.80 -3.55
N PRO A 14 -21.43 0.29 -3.31
CA PRO A 14 -21.79 -0.86 -2.46
C PRO A 14 -21.32 -2.21 -3.03
N MET A 15 -21.17 -3.21 -2.17
CA MET A 15 -20.83 -4.57 -2.60
C MET A 15 -22.06 -5.26 -3.19
N CYS A 16 -22.08 -5.42 -4.50
CA CYS A 16 -23.12 -6.13 -5.25
C CYS A 16 -22.51 -6.69 -6.54
N ASP A 17 -23.25 -7.56 -7.22
CA ASP A 17 -22.90 -7.96 -8.58
C ASP A 17 -23.28 -6.85 -9.57
N TYR A 18 -22.30 -6.11 -10.05
CA TYR A 18 -22.48 -5.04 -11.01
C TYR A 18 -22.82 -5.53 -12.43
N HIS A 19 -22.67 -6.84 -12.69
CA HIS A 19 -22.97 -7.43 -14.00
C HIS A 19 -24.39 -7.99 -14.08
N ASP A 20 -25.05 -8.20 -12.93
CA ASP A 20 -26.48 -8.55 -12.86
C ASP A 20 -27.33 -7.27 -12.86
N THR A 21 -27.86 -6.92 -14.02
CA THR A 21 -28.61 -5.68 -14.22
C THR A 21 -29.90 -5.62 -13.38
N GLU A 22 -30.57 -6.75 -13.18
CA GLU A 22 -31.79 -6.81 -12.38
C GLU A 22 -31.51 -6.62 -10.89
N ALA A 23 -30.54 -7.37 -10.37
CA ALA A 23 -30.10 -7.23 -8.98
C ALA A 23 -29.52 -5.84 -8.70
N LEU A 24 -28.73 -5.28 -9.61
CA LEU A 24 -28.19 -3.94 -9.50
C LEU A 24 -29.28 -2.88 -9.42
N THR A 25 -30.27 -2.95 -10.34
CA THR A 25 -31.42 -2.00 -10.37
C THR A 25 -32.21 -2.06 -9.07
N PHE A 26 -32.58 -3.26 -8.65
CA PHE A 26 -33.36 -3.47 -7.42
C PHE A 26 -32.63 -2.92 -6.21
N PHE A 27 -31.33 -3.23 -6.09
CA PHE A 27 -30.49 -2.81 -4.95
C PHE A 27 -30.30 -1.30 -4.93
N MET A 28 -29.97 -0.68 -6.07
CA MET A 28 -29.76 0.77 -6.14
C MET A 28 -31.07 1.55 -5.85
N ASP A 29 -32.22 1.06 -6.27
CA ASP A 29 -33.49 1.68 -5.93
C ASP A 29 -33.82 1.55 -4.44
N ALA A 30 -33.53 0.41 -3.82
CA ALA A 30 -33.66 0.24 -2.38
C ALA A 30 -32.73 1.20 -1.61
N LEU A 31 -31.47 1.34 -2.07
CA LEU A 31 -30.48 2.23 -1.50
C LEU A 31 -30.89 3.70 -1.59
N LYS A 32 -31.42 4.15 -2.74
CA LYS A 32 -31.95 5.51 -2.93
C LYS A 32 -33.12 5.79 -1.98
N ARG A 33 -34.06 4.84 -1.85
CA ARG A 33 -35.20 4.96 -0.92
C ARG A 33 -34.68 5.07 0.53
N HIS A 34 -33.73 4.24 0.91
CA HIS A 34 -33.12 4.27 2.25
C HIS A 34 -32.44 5.60 2.53
N ALA A 35 -31.57 6.07 1.62
CA ALA A 35 -30.87 7.34 1.76
C ALA A 35 -31.86 8.51 1.90
N LYS A 36 -32.92 8.54 1.07
CA LYS A 36 -33.99 9.55 1.15
C LYS A 36 -34.73 9.49 2.49
N ALA A 37 -35.09 8.29 2.99
CA ALA A 37 -35.72 8.12 4.30
C ALA A 37 -34.85 8.60 5.47
N LYS A 38 -33.53 8.58 5.31
CA LYS A 38 -32.55 9.15 6.26
C LYS A 38 -32.29 10.65 6.06
N GLY A 39 -33.04 11.30 5.18
CA GLY A 39 -32.94 12.75 4.92
C GLY A 39 -31.76 13.13 4.02
N ALA A 40 -31.19 12.19 3.28
CA ALA A 40 -30.15 12.51 2.32
C ALA A 40 -30.76 13.18 1.09
N SER A 41 -30.17 14.30 0.68
CA SER A 41 -30.51 15.02 -0.56
C SER A 41 -29.73 14.51 -1.76
N GLN A 42 -28.60 13.83 -1.51
CA GLN A 42 -27.74 13.27 -2.54
C GLN A 42 -27.18 11.93 -2.04
N LEU A 43 -27.07 10.98 -2.96
CA LEU A 43 -26.38 9.70 -2.77
C LEU A 43 -25.22 9.65 -3.75
N GLU A 44 -24.01 9.53 -3.23
CA GLU A 44 -22.78 9.31 -3.99
C GLU A 44 -22.28 7.90 -3.75
N ILE A 45 -21.92 7.19 -4.80
CA ILE A 45 -21.31 5.86 -4.73
C ILE A 45 -20.02 5.85 -5.54
N THR A 46 -19.04 5.10 -5.06
CA THR A 46 -17.82 4.80 -5.80
C THR A 46 -17.71 3.29 -5.93
N PRO A 47 -18.23 2.71 -7.02
CA PRO A 47 -18.22 1.26 -7.22
C PRO A 47 -16.80 0.69 -7.19
N GLU A 48 -16.60 -0.40 -6.46
CA GLU A 48 -15.36 -1.17 -6.52
C GLU A 48 -15.39 -2.11 -7.73
N SER A 49 -15.32 -1.51 -8.92
CA SER A 49 -15.25 -2.23 -10.20
C SER A 49 -14.12 -1.66 -11.03
N PRO A 50 -13.24 -2.52 -11.59
CA PRO A 50 -12.16 -2.05 -12.45
C PRO A 50 -12.72 -1.45 -13.74
N TYR A 51 -12.45 -0.18 -14.00
CA TYR A 51 -12.81 0.44 -15.28
C TYR A 51 -12.00 -0.12 -16.45
N ARG A 52 -10.73 -0.45 -16.23
CA ARG A 52 -9.83 -1.16 -17.13
C ARG A 52 -8.61 -1.70 -16.40
N LEU A 53 -8.02 -2.74 -16.93
CA LEU A 53 -6.74 -3.24 -16.44
C LEU A 53 -5.57 -2.63 -17.22
N ARG A 54 -4.44 -2.55 -16.54
CA ARG A 54 -3.18 -2.04 -17.06
C ARG A 54 -2.03 -2.96 -16.68
N ASP A 55 -0.94 -2.90 -17.42
CA ASP A 55 0.29 -3.59 -17.04
C ASP A 55 0.99 -2.89 -15.86
N THR A 56 2.09 -3.47 -15.41
CA THR A 56 2.90 -2.95 -14.29
C THR A 56 3.53 -1.59 -14.56
N ASN A 57 3.61 -1.15 -15.81
CA ASN A 57 4.13 0.16 -16.21
C ASN A 57 3.02 1.19 -16.43
N GLY A 58 1.75 0.77 -16.26
CA GLY A 58 0.58 1.61 -16.44
C GLY A 58 0.11 1.72 -17.91
N ALA A 59 0.68 0.96 -18.85
CA ALA A 59 0.18 0.89 -20.22
C ALA A 59 -1.13 0.07 -20.27
N SER A 60 -2.04 0.43 -21.16
CA SER A 60 -3.29 -0.33 -21.33
C SER A 60 -2.98 -1.75 -21.83
N LEU A 61 -3.61 -2.73 -21.20
CA LEU A 61 -3.61 -4.09 -21.71
C LEU A 61 -4.44 -4.17 -23.02
N PRO A 62 -4.25 -5.23 -23.83
CA PRO A 62 -5.14 -5.55 -24.94
C PRO A 62 -6.60 -5.71 -24.45
N ASP A 63 -7.55 -5.44 -25.35
CA ASP A 63 -8.99 -5.47 -24.99
C ASP A 63 -9.47 -6.86 -24.56
N ASP A 64 -8.91 -7.92 -25.12
CA ASP A 64 -9.18 -9.32 -24.74
C ASP A 64 -8.60 -9.69 -23.35
N GLN A 65 -7.78 -8.82 -22.76
CA GLN A 65 -7.26 -8.93 -21.39
C GLN A 65 -7.84 -7.87 -20.44
N ASN A 66 -9.08 -7.43 -20.67
CA ASN A 66 -9.77 -6.37 -19.93
C ASN A 66 -9.06 -5.00 -19.97
N GLY A 67 -8.32 -4.72 -21.03
CA GLY A 67 -7.70 -3.42 -21.28
C GLY A 67 -8.69 -2.39 -21.82
N ALA A 68 -9.83 -2.82 -22.38
CA ALA A 68 -10.90 -1.92 -22.82
C ALA A 68 -11.56 -1.22 -21.61
N PRO A 69 -12.05 0.03 -21.80
CA PRO A 69 -12.86 0.71 -20.78
C PRO A 69 -14.19 -0.01 -20.54
N ASP A 70 -14.55 -0.24 -19.27
CA ASP A 70 -15.86 -0.73 -18.91
C ASP A 70 -16.89 0.41 -18.85
N ASN A 71 -17.34 0.85 -20.01
CA ASN A 71 -18.40 1.86 -20.12
C ASN A 71 -19.78 1.28 -19.77
N LYS A 72 -19.96 -0.03 -19.85
CA LYS A 72 -21.24 -0.70 -19.60
C LYS A 72 -21.76 -0.44 -18.19
N LEU A 73 -20.88 -0.48 -17.18
CA LEU A 73 -21.28 -0.17 -15.81
C LEU A 73 -21.74 1.29 -15.67
N ILE A 74 -21.03 2.22 -16.32
CA ILE A 74 -21.42 3.64 -16.32
C ILE A 74 -22.81 3.81 -16.95
N GLU A 75 -23.03 3.24 -18.13
CA GLU A 75 -24.32 3.29 -18.84
C GLU A 75 -25.46 2.68 -18.03
N GLN A 76 -25.23 1.56 -17.34
CA GLN A 76 -26.22 0.91 -16.48
C GLN A 76 -26.59 1.79 -15.28
N LEU A 77 -25.61 2.41 -14.63
CA LEU A 77 -25.88 3.30 -13.49
C LEU A 77 -26.60 4.58 -13.95
N GLU A 78 -26.24 5.13 -15.10
CA GLU A 78 -26.95 6.28 -15.70
C GLU A 78 -28.39 5.95 -16.06
N ALA A 79 -28.62 4.77 -16.62
CA ALA A 79 -30.00 4.30 -16.98
C ALA A 79 -30.91 4.20 -15.75
N ILE A 80 -30.39 3.94 -14.55
CA ILE A 80 -31.11 3.93 -13.30
C ILE A 80 -31.04 5.26 -12.52
N GLY A 81 -30.58 6.34 -13.18
CA GLY A 81 -30.68 7.72 -12.71
C GLY A 81 -29.56 8.21 -11.84
N PHE A 82 -28.37 7.60 -11.93
CA PHE A 82 -27.13 8.22 -11.46
C PHE A 82 -26.54 9.13 -12.54
N THR A 83 -25.65 10.00 -12.15
CA THR A 83 -24.84 10.83 -13.07
C THR A 83 -23.38 10.51 -12.83
N HIS A 84 -22.64 10.16 -13.88
CA HIS A 84 -21.21 9.93 -13.77
C HIS A 84 -20.46 11.25 -13.50
N GLY A 85 -19.87 11.39 -12.31
CA GLY A 85 -19.15 12.59 -11.87
C GLY A 85 -17.74 12.75 -12.46
N GLY A 86 -17.34 11.84 -13.37
CA GLY A 86 -15.99 11.78 -13.91
C GLY A 86 -15.03 10.97 -13.03
N PHE A 87 -13.82 10.81 -13.51
CA PHE A 87 -12.76 10.13 -12.75
C PHE A 87 -12.08 11.10 -11.80
N THR A 88 -11.82 10.63 -10.58
CA THR A 88 -11.15 11.43 -9.54
C THR A 88 -9.74 11.85 -9.99
N VAL A 89 -9.36 13.08 -9.63
CA VAL A 89 -8.03 13.64 -9.89
C VAL A 89 -7.46 14.15 -8.56
N GLY A 90 -6.18 13.84 -8.32
CA GLY A 90 -5.51 14.23 -7.08
C GLY A 90 -5.79 13.29 -5.92
N TYR A 91 -5.75 13.82 -4.71
CA TYR A 91 -5.90 13.04 -3.46
C TYR A 91 -7.39 12.93 -3.12
N THR A 92 -7.93 11.74 -3.17
CA THR A 92 -9.35 11.45 -2.90
C THR A 92 -9.49 10.28 -1.93
N ALA A 93 -10.64 10.16 -1.29
CA ALA A 93 -10.92 9.06 -0.35
C ALA A 93 -10.83 7.68 -1.01
N VAL A 94 -11.21 7.61 -2.30
CA VAL A 94 -11.06 6.39 -3.11
C VAL A 94 -10.00 6.64 -4.19
N PRO A 95 -8.89 5.91 -4.18
CA PRO A 95 -7.83 6.12 -5.15
C PRO A 95 -8.28 5.68 -6.55
N ARG A 96 -8.01 6.52 -7.54
CA ARG A 96 -8.29 6.21 -8.95
C ARG A 96 -7.47 5.04 -9.49
N TRP A 97 -6.24 4.89 -9.01
CA TRP A 97 -5.28 3.89 -9.47
C TRP A 97 -4.93 2.97 -8.33
N ARG A 98 -5.00 1.66 -8.56
CA ARG A 98 -4.62 0.64 -7.60
C ARG A 98 -3.63 -0.32 -8.25
N TYR A 99 -2.56 -0.65 -7.53
CA TYR A 99 -1.71 -1.76 -7.87
C TYR A 99 -2.16 -2.99 -7.10
N LEU A 100 -2.45 -4.06 -7.82
CA LEU A 100 -2.79 -5.34 -7.24
C LEU A 100 -1.65 -6.32 -7.51
N LYS A 101 -1.25 -7.07 -6.49
CA LYS A 101 -0.32 -8.18 -6.63
C LYS A 101 -1.06 -9.46 -6.31
N ASP A 102 -1.15 -10.34 -7.29
CA ASP A 102 -1.65 -11.68 -7.07
C ASP A 102 -0.64 -12.47 -6.22
N LEU A 103 -1.10 -12.99 -5.09
CA LEU A 103 -0.33 -13.81 -4.16
C LEU A 103 -0.63 -15.31 -4.32
N THR A 104 -1.45 -15.69 -5.29
CA THR A 104 -1.77 -17.10 -5.56
C THR A 104 -0.50 -17.89 -5.82
N GLY A 105 -0.32 -18.99 -5.09
CA GLY A 105 0.87 -19.83 -5.20
C GLY A 105 2.15 -19.30 -4.52
N ILE A 106 2.08 -18.13 -3.87
CA ILE A 106 3.18 -17.61 -3.06
C ILE A 106 2.97 -18.10 -1.63
N THR A 107 3.82 -19.00 -1.16
CA THR A 107 3.66 -19.70 0.13
C THR A 107 4.71 -19.32 1.17
N ASP A 108 5.76 -18.60 0.78
CA ASP A 108 6.86 -18.21 1.67
C ASP A 108 7.47 -16.85 1.27
N GLU A 109 8.23 -16.25 2.18
CA GLU A 109 8.90 -14.95 1.99
C GLU A 109 9.90 -14.97 0.83
N LYS A 110 10.57 -16.10 0.59
CA LYS A 110 11.56 -16.23 -0.47
C LYS A 110 10.90 -16.21 -1.84
N SER A 111 9.77 -16.89 -2.02
CA SER A 111 8.96 -16.85 -3.24
C SER A 111 8.34 -15.49 -3.45
N LEU A 112 7.84 -14.84 -2.37
CA LEU A 112 7.35 -13.48 -2.42
C LEU A 112 8.45 -12.50 -2.86
N LEU A 113 9.63 -12.54 -2.23
CA LEU A 113 10.74 -11.68 -2.60
C LEU A 113 11.17 -11.88 -4.05
N LYS A 114 11.23 -13.13 -4.54
CA LYS A 114 11.55 -13.44 -5.94
C LYS A 114 10.52 -12.92 -6.95
N SER A 115 9.27 -12.79 -6.53
CA SER A 115 8.17 -12.30 -7.38
C SER A 115 8.20 -10.78 -7.62
N TYR A 116 9.04 -10.05 -6.89
CA TYR A 116 9.27 -8.63 -7.12
C TYR A 116 10.35 -8.39 -8.19
N ASP A 117 10.34 -7.21 -8.78
CA ASP A 117 11.43 -6.75 -9.63
C ASP A 117 12.76 -6.64 -8.89
N LYS A 118 13.87 -6.60 -9.63
CA LYS A 118 15.22 -6.59 -9.05
C LYS A 118 15.49 -5.40 -8.13
N ARG A 119 14.94 -4.23 -8.44
CA ARG A 119 15.11 -3.02 -7.64
C ARG A 119 14.39 -3.14 -6.29
N THR A 120 13.16 -3.66 -6.31
CA THR A 120 12.41 -3.94 -5.07
C THR A 120 13.09 -5.00 -4.22
N GLN A 121 13.57 -6.11 -4.83
CA GLN A 121 14.35 -7.13 -4.13
C GLN A 121 15.59 -6.53 -3.46
N TRP A 122 16.31 -5.66 -4.17
CA TRP A 122 17.48 -4.98 -3.62
C TRP A 122 17.09 -4.06 -2.45
N SER A 123 16.03 -3.28 -2.59
CA SER A 123 15.56 -2.35 -1.54
C SER A 123 15.18 -3.09 -0.26
N VAL A 124 14.45 -4.20 -0.37
CA VAL A 124 14.08 -5.04 0.79
C VAL A 124 15.34 -5.57 1.50
N LYS A 125 16.27 -6.18 0.74
CA LYS A 125 17.52 -6.69 1.31
C LYS A 125 18.37 -5.59 1.94
N ARG A 126 18.40 -4.41 1.33
CA ARG A 126 19.13 -3.28 1.88
C ARG A 126 18.51 -2.80 3.19
N ALA A 127 17.18 -2.67 3.27
CA ALA A 127 16.50 -2.31 4.51
C ALA A 127 16.84 -3.30 5.64
N GLN A 128 16.75 -4.60 5.36
CA GLN A 128 17.13 -5.64 6.31
C GLN A 128 18.60 -5.49 6.76
N SER A 129 19.53 -5.24 5.81
CA SER A 129 20.96 -5.06 6.13
C SER A 129 21.26 -3.78 6.90
N MET A 130 20.33 -2.85 6.97
CA MET A 130 20.42 -1.60 7.76
C MET A 130 19.74 -1.72 9.13
N GLY A 131 19.44 -2.94 9.59
CA GLY A 131 18.80 -3.16 10.90
C GLY A 131 17.36 -2.69 10.97
N VAL A 132 16.64 -2.63 9.83
CA VAL A 132 15.21 -2.34 9.83
C VAL A 132 14.43 -3.60 10.17
N HIS A 133 13.66 -3.54 11.24
CA HIS A 133 12.74 -4.57 11.69
C HIS A 133 11.30 -4.08 11.55
N VAL A 134 10.41 -4.96 11.08
CA VAL A 134 8.99 -4.65 10.95
C VAL A 134 8.21 -5.55 11.88
N ARG A 135 7.37 -4.96 12.72
CA ARG A 135 6.52 -5.71 13.64
C ARG A 135 5.13 -5.10 13.75
N GLU A 136 4.19 -5.88 14.22
CA GLU A 136 2.88 -5.38 14.62
C GLU A 136 2.97 -4.74 16.01
N LEU A 137 2.27 -3.62 16.19
CA LEU A 137 2.09 -2.98 17.49
C LEU A 137 0.99 -3.69 18.27
N SER A 138 1.20 -3.88 19.58
CA SER A 138 0.15 -4.31 20.50
C SER A 138 -0.85 -3.17 20.76
N ASP A 139 -1.99 -3.50 21.35
CA ASP A 139 -3.08 -2.54 21.57
C ASP A 139 -2.67 -1.39 22.51
N ASP A 140 -1.78 -1.65 23.46
CA ASP A 140 -1.20 -0.66 24.38
C ASP A 140 -0.11 0.21 23.74
N GLU A 141 0.38 -0.16 22.57
CA GLU A 141 1.36 0.61 21.80
C GLU A 141 0.74 1.56 20.74
N LEU A 142 -0.60 1.62 20.64
CA LEU A 142 -1.26 2.48 19.63
C LEU A 142 -0.90 3.97 19.79
N GLY A 143 -0.48 4.41 20.98
CA GLY A 143 0.10 5.72 21.21
C GLY A 143 1.39 5.99 20.44
N VAL A 144 2.19 4.94 20.15
CA VAL A 144 3.37 5.05 19.27
C VAL A 144 2.94 5.38 17.85
N PHE A 145 1.94 4.64 17.32
CA PHE A 145 1.39 4.88 16.00
C PHE A 145 0.81 6.30 15.87
N ALA A 146 0.02 6.72 16.84
CA ALA A 146 -0.57 8.05 16.89
C ALA A 146 0.48 9.17 16.86
N ARG A 147 1.59 9.01 17.59
CA ARG A 147 2.70 9.98 17.60
C ARG A 147 3.40 10.05 16.24
N ILE A 148 3.62 8.91 15.57
CA ILE A 148 4.23 8.87 14.23
C ILE A 148 3.30 9.52 13.20
N GLU A 149 1.98 9.28 13.31
CA GLU A 149 0.98 9.94 12.45
C GLU A 149 0.98 11.45 12.66
N GLN A 150 1.00 11.91 13.92
CA GLN A 150 1.05 13.33 14.24
C GLN A 150 2.27 14.02 13.61
N GLN A 151 3.46 13.48 13.80
CA GLN A 151 4.68 14.01 13.19
C GLN A 151 4.59 14.06 11.65
N THR A 152 3.93 13.06 11.07
CA THR A 152 3.72 13.02 9.62
C THR A 152 2.68 14.05 9.17
N ALA A 153 1.60 14.22 9.95
CA ALA A 153 0.56 15.20 9.70
C ALA A 153 1.11 16.63 9.74
N GLU A 154 1.94 16.94 10.74
CA GLU A 154 2.64 18.24 10.85
C GLU A 154 3.53 18.51 9.63
N ARG A 155 4.33 17.52 9.22
CA ARG A 155 5.25 17.63 8.07
C ARG A 155 4.52 17.74 6.73
N ARG A 156 3.34 17.10 6.59
CA ARG A 156 2.60 16.98 5.33
C ARG A 156 1.35 17.85 5.29
N SER A 157 1.05 18.57 6.37
CA SER A 157 -0.10 19.48 6.48
C SER A 157 -1.44 18.81 6.23
N PHE A 158 -1.70 17.68 6.89
CA PHE A 158 -3.01 17.04 6.92
C PHE A 158 -3.56 16.94 8.35
N GLU A 159 -4.84 16.66 8.49
CA GLU A 159 -5.51 16.59 9.80
C GLU A 159 -5.10 15.31 10.54
N TYR A 160 -4.61 15.47 11.76
CA TYR A 160 -4.27 14.40 12.67
C TYR A 160 -5.52 13.79 13.31
N ARG A 161 -5.63 12.45 13.32
CA ARG A 161 -6.82 11.75 13.81
C ARG A 161 -6.84 11.50 15.30
N GLY A 162 -5.69 11.41 15.93
CA GLY A 162 -5.53 11.20 17.36
C GLY A 162 -5.60 9.73 17.80
N GLU A 163 -4.98 9.43 18.93
CA GLU A 163 -4.85 8.07 19.49
C GLU A 163 -6.21 7.40 19.71
N ALA A 164 -7.20 8.14 20.24
CA ALA A 164 -8.55 7.64 20.47
C ALA A 164 -9.25 7.13 19.18
N TYR A 165 -8.88 7.65 18.02
CA TYR A 165 -9.38 7.12 16.75
C TYR A 165 -8.83 5.72 16.48
N PHE A 166 -7.55 5.48 16.70
CA PHE A 166 -6.92 4.19 16.44
C PHE A 166 -7.40 3.10 17.41
N HIS A 167 -7.64 3.44 18.66
CA HIS A 167 -8.28 2.52 19.61
C HIS A 167 -9.69 2.12 19.15
N ARG A 168 -10.53 3.07 18.75
CA ARG A 168 -11.87 2.76 18.19
C ARG A 168 -11.79 1.95 16.90
N PHE A 169 -10.79 2.21 16.06
CA PHE A 169 -10.56 1.45 14.83
C PHE A 169 -10.20 0.00 15.15
N LYS A 170 -9.28 -0.21 16.10
CA LYS A 170 -8.89 -1.55 16.56
C LYS A 170 -10.06 -2.29 17.19
N GLU A 171 -10.85 -1.61 18.03
CA GLU A 171 -12.06 -2.17 18.63
C GLU A 171 -13.09 -2.60 17.57
N ALA A 172 -13.33 -1.77 16.55
CA ALA A 172 -14.31 -2.03 15.52
C ALA A 172 -13.90 -3.20 14.58
N PHE A 173 -12.63 -3.31 14.25
CA PHE A 173 -12.13 -4.30 13.28
C PHE A 173 -11.44 -5.52 13.92
N GLY A 174 -11.11 -5.45 15.21
CA GLY A 174 -10.52 -6.56 15.97
C GLY A 174 -9.23 -7.08 15.34
N SER A 175 -9.19 -8.40 15.12
CA SER A 175 -8.04 -9.08 14.51
C SER A 175 -7.80 -8.75 13.03
N LYS A 176 -8.70 -8.00 12.40
CA LYS A 176 -8.51 -7.53 11.00
C LYS A 176 -7.79 -6.20 10.92
N ALA A 177 -7.59 -5.50 12.04
CA ALA A 177 -6.83 -4.25 12.10
C ALA A 177 -5.38 -4.55 12.53
N HIS A 178 -4.44 -4.29 11.64
CA HIS A 178 -3.00 -4.48 11.87
C HIS A 178 -2.30 -3.14 11.84
N PHE A 179 -1.70 -2.73 12.95
CA PHE A 179 -0.89 -1.53 13.06
C PHE A 179 0.59 -1.93 12.99
N MET A 180 1.21 -1.71 11.85
CA MET A 180 2.60 -2.10 11.60
C MET A 180 3.54 -0.93 11.84
N VAL A 181 4.70 -1.22 12.44
CA VAL A 181 5.79 -0.26 12.60
C VAL A 181 7.08 -0.82 12.03
N ALA A 182 7.87 0.05 11.43
CA ALA A 182 9.26 -0.23 11.05
C ALA A 182 10.19 0.52 11.99
N GLU A 183 11.08 -0.21 12.64
CA GLU A 183 12.04 0.30 13.61
C GLU A 183 13.47 0.04 13.12
N ILE A 184 14.40 0.95 13.40
CA ILE A 184 15.82 0.73 13.16
C ILE A 184 16.50 0.45 14.49
N HIS A 185 17.04 -0.74 14.64
CA HIS A 185 17.83 -1.12 15.80
C HIS A 185 19.29 -0.65 15.60
N ILE A 186 19.55 0.60 15.98
CA ILE A 186 20.82 1.29 15.69
C ILE A 186 22.01 0.54 16.30
N ASP A 187 21.85 -0.01 17.51
CA ASP A 187 22.92 -0.74 18.19
C ASP A 187 23.30 -2.02 17.45
N GLU A 188 22.33 -2.75 16.95
CA GLU A 188 22.56 -3.94 16.10
C GLU A 188 23.24 -3.56 14.79
N TYR A 189 22.77 -2.50 14.14
CA TYR A 189 23.37 -2.00 12.92
C TYR A 189 24.83 -1.57 13.11
N VAL A 190 25.13 -0.83 14.19
CA VAL A 190 26.49 -0.39 14.52
C VAL A 190 27.39 -1.58 14.81
N ALA A 191 26.89 -2.57 15.57
CA ALA A 191 27.64 -3.80 15.86
C ALA A 191 27.96 -4.59 14.58
N ASP A 192 26.98 -4.78 13.69
CA ASP A 192 27.17 -5.47 12.40
C ASP A 192 28.17 -4.72 11.49
N MET A 193 28.03 -3.40 11.38
CA MET A 193 28.98 -2.59 10.60
C MET A 193 30.38 -2.61 11.18
N THR A 194 30.53 -2.63 12.50
CA THR A 194 31.85 -2.73 13.16
C THR A 194 32.49 -4.08 12.86
N ALA A 195 31.71 -5.19 13.01
CA ALA A 195 32.23 -6.53 12.70
C ALA A 195 32.63 -6.68 11.21
N LYS A 196 31.83 -6.13 10.30
CA LYS A 196 32.16 -6.12 8.85
C LYS A 196 33.41 -5.33 8.54
N ARG A 197 33.58 -4.16 9.18
CA ARG A 197 34.80 -3.34 9.04
C ARG A 197 36.04 -4.09 9.54
N GLU A 198 35.96 -4.73 10.70
CA GLU A 198 37.07 -5.50 11.27
C GLU A 198 37.43 -6.70 10.38
N ALA A 199 36.44 -7.45 9.90
CA ALA A 199 36.65 -8.56 8.98
C ALA A 199 37.31 -8.10 7.66
N LEU A 200 36.88 -6.95 7.12
CA LEU A 200 37.45 -6.38 5.91
C LEU A 200 38.89 -5.90 6.15
N SER A 201 39.15 -5.24 7.28
CA SER A 201 40.46 -4.79 7.66
C SER A 201 41.44 -5.96 7.82
N ALA A 202 41.02 -7.06 8.45
CA ALA A 202 41.79 -8.28 8.56
C ALA A 202 42.08 -8.91 7.18
N LYS A 203 41.10 -8.92 6.29
CA LYS A 203 41.29 -9.41 4.92
C LYS A 203 42.27 -8.56 4.12
N VAL A 204 42.18 -7.24 4.23
CA VAL A 204 43.13 -6.31 3.57
C VAL A 204 44.52 -6.53 4.10
N ALA A 205 44.71 -6.63 5.42
CA ALA A 205 46.01 -6.88 6.01
C ALA A 205 46.64 -8.22 5.52
N ALA A 206 45.84 -9.29 5.48
CA ALA A 206 46.28 -10.59 4.97
C ALA A 206 46.64 -10.54 3.47
N LEU A 207 45.89 -9.84 2.66
CA LEU A 207 46.17 -9.67 1.23
C LEU A 207 47.43 -8.82 1.02
N THR A 208 47.64 -7.77 1.82
CA THR A 208 48.81 -6.91 1.77
C THR A 208 50.09 -7.71 2.13
N ALA A 209 50.04 -8.50 3.20
CA ALA A 209 51.13 -9.37 3.58
C ALA A 209 51.48 -10.39 2.48
N LYS A 210 50.43 -11.05 1.94
CA LYS A 210 50.63 -12.00 0.83
C LYS A 210 51.21 -11.34 -0.43
N ASN A 211 50.78 -10.14 -0.76
CA ASN A 211 51.28 -9.41 -1.93
C ASN A 211 52.76 -8.97 -1.73
N ALA A 212 53.13 -8.66 -0.49
CA ALA A 212 54.52 -8.34 -0.16
C ALA A 212 55.46 -9.55 -0.33
N GLU A 213 55.01 -10.76 0.00
CA GLU A 213 55.79 -11.99 -0.17
C GLU A 213 55.77 -12.49 -1.63
N HIS A 214 54.60 -12.47 -2.28
CA HIS A 214 54.40 -12.98 -3.64
C HIS A 214 53.48 -12.04 -4.43
N PRO A 215 54.00 -11.00 -5.08
CA PRO A 215 53.24 -10.07 -5.86
C PRO A 215 52.51 -10.80 -7.04
N THR A 216 51.19 -10.60 -7.15
CA THR A 216 50.44 -11.08 -8.27
C THR A 216 49.42 -10.01 -8.72
N THR A 217 49.20 -9.89 -10.04
CA THR A 217 48.19 -8.99 -10.61
C THR A 217 46.80 -9.18 -10.01
N LYS A 218 46.46 -10.41 -9.60
CA LYS A 218 45.19 -10.73 -8.94
C LYS A 218 45.13 -10.11 -7.54
N THR A 219 46.20 -10.18 -6.77
CA THR A 219 46.23 -9.63 -5.41
C THR A 219 46.24 -8.12 -5.44
N GLU A 220 46.97 -7.51 -6.38
CA GLU A 220 47.00 -6.05 -6.60
C GLU A 220 45.63 -5.51 -6.94
N ARG A 221 44.90 -6.19 -7.85
CA ARG A 221 43.52 -5.83 -8.18
C ARG A 221 42.59 -5.91 -6.97
N GLN A 222 42.67 -6.98 -6.17
CA GLN A 222 41.87 -7.16 -4.95
C GLN A 222 42.13 -6.13 -3.86
N LEU A 223 43.33 -5.54 -3.82
CA LEU A 223 43.72 -4.46 -2.90
C LEU A 223 43.24 -3.09 -3.40
N GLY A 224 42.98 -2.93 -4.71
CA GLY A 224 42.45 -1.72 -5.32
C GLY A 224 40.92 -1.61 -5.37
N GLU A 225 40.22 -2.68 -5.04
CA GLU A 225 38.74 -2.74 -4.92
C GLU A 225 38.32 -2.46 -3.46
#